data_ad75b7af1af8d6344c86c0cc0fa425ae
#
_entry.id   ad75b7af1af8d6344c86c0cc0fa425ae
#
_cell.length_a   1.000
_cell.length_b   1.000
_cell.length_c   1.000
_cell.angle_alpha   90.00
_cell.angle_beta   90.00
_cell.angle_gamma   90.00
#
_symmetry.space_group_name_H-M   'P 1'
#
loop_
_entity.id
_entity.type
_entity.pdbx_description
1 polymer ?
#
loop_
_entity_poly.entity_id
_entity_poly.type
_entity_poly.pdbx_seq_one_letter_code
_entity_poly.pdbx_strand_id
1 'polypeptide(L)'
;KAKKQGTNYETNIVNRLNKINNLKAQRFAEGGSNDLGDIQLFVNDEEFFIEAKSRMNLNLHQTLDKALSKSGDENTLVFWKKLKRKTNNERRTNDGVPEVVSMSYDLFIKLLQK
;
A
#
# COMPACT_ATOMS: atom_id res chain seq x y z
N LYS A 1 15.32 -3.94 10.70
CA LYS A 1 14.37 -3.04 11.36
C LYS A 1 13.43 -2.39 10.35
N ALA A 2 13.98 -1.88 9.24
CA ALA A 2 13.14 -1.33 8.20
C ALA A 2 12.20 -2.39 7.63
N LYS A 3 12.69 -3.61 7.50
CA LYS A 3 11.91 -4.73 7.00
C LYS A 3 10.76 -5.06 7.96
N LYS A 4 11.03 -5.03 9.26
CA LYS A 4 9.99 -5.29 10.26
C LYS A 4 8.93 -4.20 10.24
N GLN A 5 9.32 -2.95 10.06
CA GLN A 5 8.37 -1.84 9.93
C GLN A 5 7.45 -2.02 8.73
N GLY A 6 8.02 -2.41 7.59
CA GLY A 6 7.24 -2.66 6.39
C GLY A 6 6.23 -3.77 6.58
N THR A 7 6.68 -4.87 7.19
CA THR A 7 5.80 -6.01 7.46
C THR A 7 4.66 -5.63 8.39
N ASN A 8 4.96 -4.84 9.43
CA ASN A 8 3.92 -4.40 10.36
C ASN A 8 2.88 -3.53 9.68
N TYR A 9 3.30 -2.66 8.79
CA TYR A 9 2.37 -1.80 8.07
C TYR A 9 1.49 -2.62 7.13
N GLU A 10 2.08 -3.58 6.41
CA GLU A 10 1.32 -4.47 5.54
C GLU A 10 0.24 -5.21 6.32
N THR A 11 0.60 -5.78 7.46
CA THR A 11 -0.34 -6.49 8.30
C THR A 11 -1.45 -5.57 8.81
N ASN A 12 -1.08 -4.35 9.18
CA ASN A 12 -2.05 -3.36 9.64
C ASN A 12 -3.06 -3.02 8.54
N ILE A 13 -2.59 -2.81 7.31
CA ILE A 13 -3.47 -2.53 6.18
C ILE A 13 -4.43 -3.69 5.95
N VAL A 14 -3.90 -4.92 5.91
CA VAL A 14 -4.71 -6.10 5.67
C VAL A 14 -5.81 -6.22 6.73
N ASN A 15 -5.45 -6.04 8.00
CA ASN A 15 -6.42 -6.16 9.08
C ASN A 15 -7.52 -5.09 8.99
N ARG A 16 -7.15 -3.87 8.65
CA ARG A 16 -8.13 -2.78 8.53
C ARG A 16 -9.07 -3.00 7.35
N LEU A 17 -8.53 -3.43 6.20
CA LEU A 17 -9.35 -3.66 5.01
C LEU A 17 -10.32 -4.81 5.23
N ASN A 18 -9.88 -5.86 5.90
CA ASN A 18 -10.73 -7.04 6.12
C ASN A 18 -11.89 -6.79 7.07
N LYS A 19 -11.93 -5.66 7.74
CA LYS A 19 -13.09 -5.26 8.55
C LYS A 19 -14.24 -4.72 7.71
N ILE A 20 -13.99 -4.45 6.46
CA ILE A 20 -14.99 -3.89 5.54
C ILE A 20 -15.64 -5.02 4.77
N ASN A 21 -16.96 -5.07 4.73
CA ASN A 21 -17.72 -6.24 4.27
C ASN A 21 -17.36 -6.75 2.88
N ASN A 22 -17.18 -5.87 1.93
CA ASN A 22 -16.96 -6.30 0.54
C ASN A 22 -15.50 -6.35 0.15
N LEU A 23 -14.59 -6.29 1.13
CA LEU A 23 -13.16 -6.31 0.87
C LEU A 23 -12.53 -7.57 1.44
N LYS A 24 -11.59 -8.15 0.69
CA LYS A 24 -10.75 -9.25 1.15
C LYS A 24 -9.31 -8.93 0.80
N ALA A 25 -8.46 -8.89 1.81
CA ALA A 25 -7.06 -8.55 1.63
C ALA A 25 -6.17 -9.62 2.24
N GLN A 26 -5.04 -9.86 1.60
CA GLN A 26 -4.02 -10.76 2.14
C GLN A 26 -2.66 -10.33 1.62
N ARG A 27 -1.62 -10.61 2.38
CA ARG A 27 -0.27 -10.36 1.94
C ARG A 27 0.12 -11.40 0.88
N PHE A 28 0.86 -10.96 -0.14
CA PHE A 28 1.45 -11.90 -1.07
C PHE A 28 2.55 -12.68 -0.35
N ALA A 29 2.70 -13.95 -0.71
CA ALA A 29 3.73 -14.79 -0.11
C ALA A 29 5.12 -14.30 -0.52
N GLU A 30 6.02 -14.19 0.46
CA GLU A 30 7.40 -13.82 0.18
C GLU A 30 8.09 -14.92 -0.62
N GLY A 31 8.94 -14.51 -1.53
CA GLY A 31 9.72 -15.44 -2.32
C GLY A 31 8.94 -16.21 -3.36
N GLY A 32 7.67 -15.87 -3.56
CA GLY A 32 6.86 -16.48 -4.59
C GLY A 32 7.36 -16.10 -5.98
N SER A 33 7.06 -16.92 -6.95
CA SER A 33 7.47 -16.67 -8.33
C SER A 33 6.74 -15.48 -8.95
N ASN A 34 5.62 -15.06 -8.36
CA ASN A 34 4.83 -13.94 -8.85
C ASN A 34 4.83 -12.82 -7.80
N ASP A 35 5.85 -11.99 -7.88
CA ASP A 35 5.96 -10.84 -6.98
C ASP A 35 5.20 -9.66 -7.59
N LEU A 36 3.89 -9.63 -7.35
CA LEU A 36 2.99 -8.64 -7.95
C LEU A 36 2.74 -7.44 -7.05
N GLY A 37 3.21 -7.49 -5.82
CA GLY A 37 3.01 -6.42 -4.86
C GLY A 37 3.16 -6.95 -3.45
N ASP A 38 2.84 -6.09 -2.48
CA ASP A 38 2.91 -6.48 -1.07
C ASP A 38 1.60 -7.11 -0.59
N ILE A 39 0.47 -6.60 -1.09
CA ILE A 39 -0.86 -6.99 -0.64
C ILE A 39 -1.76 -7.20 -1.86
N GLN A 40 -2.53 -8.27 -1.80
CA GLN A 40 -3.60 -8.54 -2.76
C GLN A 40 -4.92 -8.13 -2.14
N LEU A 41 -5.69 -7.33 -2.85
CA LEU A 41 -6.99 -6.87 -2.37
C LEU A 41 -8.06 -7.24 -3.39
N PHE A 42 -9.14 -7.87 -2.93
CA PHE A 42 -10.33 -8.06 -3.75
C PHE A 42 -11.44 -7.15 -3.25
N VAL A 43 -11.98 -6.35 -4.16
CA VAL A 43 -13.15 -5.53 -3.92
C VAL A 43 -14.28 -6.18 -4.71
N ASN A 44 -15.14 -6.92 -4.01
CA ASN A 44 -16.05 -7.86 -4.63
C ASN A 44 -15.22 -8.87 -5.44
N ASP A 45 -15.34 -8.91 -6.75
CA ASP A 45 -14.58 -9.85 -7.56
C ASP A 45 -13.42 -9.21 -8.31
N GLU A 46 -13.16 -7.94 -8.06
CA GLU A 46 -12.10 -7.21 -8.75
C GLU A 46 -10.82 -7.19 -7.92
N GLU A 47 -9.71 -7.58 -8.54
CA GLU A 47 -8.42 -7.68 -7.86
C GLU A 47 -7.62 -6.38 -7.97
N PHE A 48 -7.02 -5.97 -6.86
CA PHE A 48 -6.13 -4.82 -6.80
C PHE A 48 -4.80 -5.24 -6.17
N PHE A 49 -3.75 -4.53 -6.55
CA PHE A 49 -2.39 -4.79 -6.09
C PHE A 49 -1.89 -3.59 -5.31
N ILE A 50 -1.50 -3.81 -4.07
CA ILE A 50 -1.09 -2.73 -3.18
C ILE A 50 0.39 -2.82 -2.88
N GLU A 51 1.07 -1.68 -3.04
CA GLU A 51 2.44 -1.50 -2.58
C GLU A 51 2.38 -0.64 -1.31
N ALA A 52 2.95 -1.13 -0.21
CA ALA A 52 2.87 -0.45 1.08
C ALA A 52 4.22 0.10 1.47
N LYS A 53 4.27 1.38 1.80
CA LYS A 53 5.50 2.06 2.19
C LYS A 53 5.31 2.79 3.52
N SER A 54 6.25 2.55 4.45
CA SER A 54 6.28 3.22 5.74
C SER A 54 7.63 3.93 5.84
N ARG A 55 7.66 5.21 5.48
CA ARG A 55 8.91 5.97 5.34
C ARG A 55 8.68 7.44 5.65
N MET A 56 9.77 8.13 6.00
CA MET A 56 9.72 9.58 6.18
C MET A 56 9.53 10.30 4.86
N ASN A 57 10.22 9.85 3.83
CA ASN A 57 10.19 10.47 2.50
C ASN A 57 9.95 9.40 1.45
N LEU A 58 9.25 9.78 0.39
CA LEU A 58 8.93 8.86 -0.68
C LEU A 58 8.77 9.64 -1.98
N ASN A 59 9.43 9.17 -3.03
CA ASN A 59 9.12 9.65 -4.37
C ASN A 59 7.88 8.87 -4.83
N LEU A 60 6.73 9.48 -4.61
CA LEU A 60 5.46 8.81 -4.80
C LEU A 60 5.22 8.40 -6.24
N HIS A 61 5.54 9.30 -7.18
CA HIS A 61 5.35 9.01 -8.59
C HIS A 61 6.21 7.83 -9.03
N GLN A 62 7.48 7.84 -8.65
CA GLN A 62 8.40 6.74 -9.01
C GLN A 62 7.93 5.42 -8.37
N THR A 63 7.47 5.47 -7.14
CA THR A 63 6.98 4.28 -6.44
C THR A 63 5.77 3.69 -7.15
N LEU A 64 4.84 4.55 -7.56
CA LEU A 64 3.66 4.09 -8.28
C LEU A 64 4.04 3.50 -9.64
N ASP A 65 4.96 4.16 -10.34
CA ASP A 65 5.41 3.68 -11.64
C ASP A 65 6.03 2.28 -11.53
N LYS A 66 6.87 2.07 -10.54
CA LYS A 66 7.47 0.76 -10.29
C LYS A 66 6.42 -0.27 -9.90
N ALA A 67 5.45 0.13 -9.09
CA ALA A 67 4.38 -0.78 -8.68
C ALA A 67 3.52 -1.21 -9.86
N LEU A 68 3.23 -0.30 -10.78
CA LEU A 68 2.48 -0.62 -12.00
C LEU A 68 3.26 -1.60 -12.88
N SER A 69 4.56 -1.40 -13.03
CA SER A 69 5.40 -2.33 -13.80
C SER A 69 5.44 -3.71 -13.16
N LYS A 70 5.50 -3.74 -11.84
CA LYS A 70 5.60 -4.99 -11.08
C LYS A 70 4.32 -5.81 -11.16
N SER A 71 3.18 -5.17 -10.98
CA SER A 71 1.88 -5.85 -11.03
C SER A 71 1.45 -6.16 -12.46
N GLY A 72 1.85 -5.30 -13.40
CA GLY A 72 1.39 -5.40 -14.78
C GLY A 72 -0.09 -5.09 -14.93
N ASP A 73 -0.68 -4.37 -13.97
CA ASP A 73 -2.12 -4.15 -13.94
C ASP A 73 -2.43 -2.72 -13.49
N GLU A 74 -3.40 -2.12 -14.15
CA GLU A 74 -3.85 -0.77 -13.82
C GLU A 74 -4.40 -0.68 -12.40
N ASN A 75 -4.94 -1.78 -11.87
CA ASN A 75 -5.52 -1.83 -10.52
C ASN A 75 -4.42 -1.88 -9.46
N THR A 76 -3.58 -0.88 -9.45
CA THR A 76 -2.41 -0.81 -8.57
C THR A 76 -2.48 0.45 -7.71
N LEU A 77 -2.24 0.27 -6.42
CA LEU A 77 -2.31 1.33 -5.42
C LEU A 77 -1.03 1.39 -4.63
N VAL A 78 -0.62 2.58 -4.24
CA VAL A 78 0.48 2.76 -3.29
C VAL A 78 -0.09 3.35 -2.01
N PHE A 79 0.08 2.63 -0.92
CA PHE A 79 -0.27 3.11 0.43
C PHE A 79 1.00 3.63 1.08
N TRP A 80 0.96 4.86 1.54
CA TRP A 80 2.12 5.46 2.18
C TRP A 80 1.77 5.98 3.56
N LYS A 81 2.42 5.40 4.55
CA LYS A 81 2.38 5.88 5.92
C LYS A 81 3.63 6.73 6.13
N LYS A 82 3.43 8.06 6.14
CA LYS A 82 4.55 8.98 6.30
C LYS A 82 4.97 9.04 7.76
N LEU A 83 6.23 8.74 8.02
CA LEU A 83 6.78 8.81 9.37
C LEU A 83 7.31 10.21 9.62
N LYS A 84 7.11 10.71 10.83
CA LYS A 84 7.66 11.99 11.23
C LYS A 84 9.11 11.85 11.60
N ARG A 85 9.86 12.95 11.47
CA ARG A 85 11.24 12.97 11.93
C ARG A 85 11.26 12.71 13.43
N LYS A 86 12.15 11.82 13.83
CA LYS A 86 12.40 11.52 15.23
C LYS A 86 13.14 12.69 15.88
N THR A 87 12.68 13.15 17.03
CA THR A 87 13.37 14.17 17.81
C THR A 87 13.76 13.59 19.16
N ASN A 88 14.99 13.87 19.60
CA ASN A 88 15.53 13.33 20.84
C ASN A 88 15.44 11.80 20.82
N ASN A 89 14.89 11.20 21.86
CA ASN A 89 14.75 9.75 21.96
C ASN A 89 13.36 9.26 21.58
N GLU A 90 12.58 10.09 20.92
CA GLU A 90 11.23 9.70 20.54
C GLU A 90 11.23 8.74 19.37
N ARG A 91 10.25 7.88 19.35
CA ARG A 91 10.03 7.00 18.21
C ARG A 91 9.45 7.80 17.05
N ARG A 92 9.76 7.36 15.84
CA ARG A 92 9.10 7.90 14.66
C ARG A 92 7.64 7.50 14.71
N THR A 93 6.77 8.47 14.49
CA THR A 93 5.34 8.24 14.46
C THR A 93 4.76 8.91 13.23
N ASN A 94 3.50 8.64 12.97
CA ASN A 94 2.77 9.35 11.92
C ASN A 94 1.58 10.10 12.50
N ASP A 95 1.61 10.36 13.79
CA ASP A 95 0.49 11.06 14.45
C ASP A 95 0.25 12.41 13.78
N GLY A 96 -0.99 12.67 13.41
CA GLY A 96 -1.36 13.91 12.76
C GLY A 96 -0.98 14.01 11.30
N VAL A 97 -0.40 12.95 10.72
CA VAL A 97 -0.06 12.90 9.30
C VAL A 97 -0.98 11.90 8.63
N PRO A 98 -1.79 12.31 7.66
CA PRO A 98 -2.68 11.36 6.98
C PRO A 98 -1.91 10.30 6.23
N GLU A 99 -2.38 9.08 6.26
CA GLU A 99 -1.90 8.08 5.32
C GLU A 99 -2.42 8.43 3.93
N VAL A 100 -1.63 8.11 2.93
CA VAL A 100 -1.95 8.45 1.54
C VAL A 100 -2.17 7.17 0.75
N VAL A 101 -3.22 7.17 -0.05
CA VAL A 101 -3.45 6.12 -1.05
C VAL A 101 -3.32 6.77 -2.41
N SER A 102 -2.39 6.29 -3.22
CA SER A 102 -2.09 6.86 -4.53
C SER A 102 -2.41 5.88 -5.64
N MET A 103 -2.87 6.41 -6.75
CA MET A 103 -3.21 5.62 -7.91
C MET A 103 -3.02 6.46 -9.17
N SER A 104 -3.04 5.81 -10.33
CA SER A 104 -2.97 6.53 -11.59
C SER A 104 -4.27 7.30 -11.83
N TYR A 105 -4.18 8.34 -12.66
CA TYR A 105 -5.36 9.08 -13.11
C TYR A 105 -6.38 8.11 -13.74
N ASP A 106 -5.90 7.20 -14.56
CA ASP A 106 -6.77 6.26 -15.27
C ASP A 106 -7.54 5.36 -14.30
N LEU A 107 -6.88 4.87 -13.26
CA LEU A 107 -7.57 4.05 -12.26
C LEU A 107 -8.61 4.88 -11.50
N PHE A 108 -8.27 6.10 -11.15
CA PHE A 108 -9.21 6.97 -10.44
C PHE A 108 -10.50 7.18 -11.25
N ILE A 109 -10.35 7.46 -12.55
CA ILE A 109 -11.51 7.63 -13.42
C ILE A 109 -12.32 6.33 -13.52
N LYS A 110 -11.63 5.20 -13.64
CA LYS A 110 -12.30 3.90 -13.68
C LYS A 110 -13.17 3.68 -12.44
N LEU A 111 -12.64 4.01 -11.26
CA LEU A 111 -13.36 3.82 -10.01
C LEU A 111 -14.57 4.75 -9.90
N LEU A 112 -14.47 5.96 -10.45
CA LEU A 112 -15.57 6.91 -10.42
C LEU A 112 -16.74 6.50 -11.33
N GLN A 113 -16.46 5.65 -12.32
CA GLN A 113 -17.46 5.23 -13.29
C GLN A 113 -18.22 3.98 -12.89
N LYS A 114 -17.93 3.44 -11.72
CA LYS A 114 -18.63 2.25 -11.23
C LYS A 114 -19.94 2.57 -10.56
#